data_32a27d4cb9b76e5de3051f9ead474748
#
_entry.id   32a27d4cb9b76e5de3051f9ead474748
#
_cell.length_a   1.000
_cell.length_b   1.000
_cell.length_c   1.000
_cell.angle_alpha   90.00
_cell.angle_beta   90.00
_cell.angle_gamma   90.00
#
_symmetry.space_group_name_H-M   'P 1'
#
loop_
_entity.id
_entity.type
_entity.pdbx_description
1 polymer ?
#
loop_
_entity_poly.entity_id
_entity_poly.type
_entity_poly.pdbx_seq_one_letter_code
_entity_poly.pdbx_strand_id
1 'polypeptide(L)'
;MDQEVIVSVNLTGMTVSHKKFGKGIVRQLEDNSIAVVFGKTEKKFQFPEAFGGHLTAEDRKVQKNLERLNEVYCMGRERQKEREQKAHAHRSRLYAMKIRRKSQAAYRCTEENPEEIWRRRYIETGYYVSGPRKGEPRVPSMLQPNSAILLTAATEQESERKILGVAMADESFWGEECSDGRIRLHERYFLILPEKKELPFWENFESGTAPAAWRSAPFKYFQISGMQRILQEICRGAEGTEKEKETKRFYHYFCVRNRLA
;
A
#
# COMPACT_ATOMS: atom_id res chain seq x y z
N MET A 1 4.02 0.24 -18.85
CA MET A 1 4.08 0.44 -20.32
C MET A 1 5.05 1.56 -20.63
N ASP A 2 6.36 1.33 -20.56
CA ASP A 2 7.39 2.34 -20.90
C ASP A 2 8.76 1.68 -21.16
N GLN A 3 8.74 0.45 -21.74
CA GLN A 3 9.99 -0.25 -22.10
C GLN A 3 10.25 -0.33 -23.61
N GLU A 4 9.45 0.35 -24.44
CA GLU A 4 9.50 0.19 -25.91
C GLU A 4 10.03 1.39 -26.68
N VAL A 5 10.83 2.24 -26.10
CA VAL A 5 11.57 3.27 -26.87
C VAL A 5 13.09 3.05 -26.73
N ILE A 6 13.54 1.82 -26.78
CA ILE A 6 14.89 1.53 -27.24
C ILE A 6 14.81 1.46 -28.75
N VAL A 7 14.78 2.62 -29.38
CA VAL A 7 15.12 2.73 -30.79
C VAL A 7 16.47 2.01 -30.92
N SER A 8 16.53 0.97 -31.72
CA SER A 8 17.73 0.20 -32.01
C SER A 8 18.74 1.10 -32.72
N VAL A 9 19.43 1.97 -31.97
CA VAL A 9 20.50 2.80 -32.52
C VAL A 9 21.67 1.84 -32.71
N ASN A 10 21.87 1.40 -33.94
CA ASN A 10 23.06 0.64 -34.27
C ASN A 10 24.26 1.57 -34.22
N LEU A 11 24.99 1.56 -33.11
CA LEU A 11 26.21 2.37 -32.93
C LEU A 11 27.47 1.62 -33.39
N THR A 12 27.39 0.35 -33.77
CA THR A 12 28.55 -0.45 -34.19
C THR A 12 29.21 0.15 -35.40
N GLY A 13 30.52 0.33 -35.32
CA GLY A 13 31.31 0.98 -36.37
C GLY A 13 31.37 2.51 -36.35
N MET A 14 30.59 3.13 -35.43
CA MET A 14 30.59 4.59 -35.30
C MET A 14 31.84 5.09 -34.58
N THR A 15 32.32 6.26 -35.00
CA THR A 15 33.42 6.97 -34.33
C THR A 15 32.89 7.76 -33.15
N VAL A 16 33.51 7.56 -31.99
CA VAL A 16 33.26 8.30 -30.74
C VAL A 16 34.57 8.89 -30.23
N SER A 17 34.46 9.93 -29.45
CA SER A 17 35.59 10.61 -28.83
C SER A 17 35.48 10.49 -27.30
N HIS A 18 36.60 10.21 -26.62
CA HIS A 18 36.70 10.18 -25.16
C HIS A 18 37.80 11.17 -24.70
N LYS A 19 37.53 11.95 -23.65
CA LYS A 19 38.45 13.00 -23.16
C LYS A 19 39.89 12.51 -22.89
N LYS A 20 40.04 11.25 -22.40
CA LYS A 20 41.33 10.66 -22.03
C LYS A 20 41.92 9.77 -23.12
N PHE A 21 41.08 9.04 -23.89
CA PHE A 21 41.55 8.03 -24.84
C PHE A 21 41.53 8.47 -26.30
N GLY A 22 41.03 9.71 -26.57
CA GLY A 22 40.94 10.23 -27.93
C GLY A 22 39.80 9.60 -28.73
N LYS A 23 39.99 9.47 -30.05
CA LYS A 23 39.02 8.87 -30.97
C LYS A 23 39.08 7.36 -30.90
N GLY A 24 37.88 6.74 -30.91
CA GLY A 24 37.70 5.28 -30.90
C GLY A 24 36.54 4.89 -31.78
N ILE A 25 36.44 3.60 -32.09
CA ILE A 25 35.37 3.00 -32.89
C ILE A 25 34.55 2.08 -31.99
N VAL A 26 33.23 2.21 -32.02
CA VAL A 26 32.32 1.30 -31.31
C VAL A 26 32.38 -0.07 -31.94
N ARG A 27 32.78 -1.07 -31.17
CA ARG A 27 32.85 -2.47 -31.59
C ARG A 27 31.56 -3.22 -31.38
N GLN A 28 30.95 -3.01 -30.22
CA GLN A 28 29.78 -3.75 -29.79
C GLN A 28 28.92 -2.90 -28.85
N LEU A 29 27.60 -3.04 -28.97
CA LEU A 29 26.63 -2.49 -28.06
C LEU A 29 25.83 -3.66 -27.47
N GLU A 30 25.84 -3.78 -26.15
CA GLU A 30 24.99 -4.68 -25.36
C GLU A 30 23.98 -3.83 -24.57
N ASP A 31 22.93 -4.45 -23.99
CA ASP A 31 21.81 -3.74 -23.34
C ASP A 31 22.25 -2.58 -22.41
N ASN A 32 23.28 -2.78 -21.60
CA ASN A 32 23.76 -1.81 -20.62
C ASN A 32 25.25 -1.46 -20.78
N SER A 33 25.92 -1.88 -21.86
CA SER A 33 27.33 -1.60 -22.06
C SER A 33 27.69 -1.35 -23.53
N ILE A 34 28.65 -0.48 -23.73
CA ILE A 34 29.22 -0.19 -25.04
C ILE A 34 30.74 -0.45 -25.01
N ALA A 35 31.22 -1.27 -25.94
CA ALA A 35 32.63 -1.55 -26.12
C ALA A 35 33.20 -0.66 -27.23
N VAL A 36 34.25 0.08 -26.91
CA VAL A 36 34.90 1.04 -27.82
C VAL A 36 36.38 0.67 -27.92
N VAL A 37 36.91 0.62 -29.15
CA VAL A 37 38.31 0.35 -29.43
C VAL A 37 39.02 1.69 -29.67
N PHE A 38 40.00 1.97 -28.83
CA PHE A 38 40.89 3.15 -28.94
C PHE A 38 42.29 2.66 -29.36
N GLY A 39 42.64 2.81 -30.64
CA GLY A 39 43.87 2.27 -31.17
C GLY A 39 43.97 0.74 -31.02
N LYS A 40 44.84 0.26 -30.13
CA LYS A 40 44.99 -1.17 -29.83
C LYS A 40 44.26 -1.64 -28.55
N THR A 41 43.57 -0.74 -27.86
CA THR A 41 42.98 -1.03 -26.56
C THR A 41 41.45 -0.96 -26.64
N GLU A 42 40.75 -2.00 -26.19
CA GLU A 42 39.31 -2.01 -26.02
C GLU A 42 38.94 -1.58 -24.61
N LYS A 43 37.90 -0.75 -24.49
CA LYS A 43 37.32 -0.31 -23.21
C LYS A 43 35.82 -0.46 -23.24
N LYS A 44 35.25 -0.97 -22.14
CA LYS A 44 33.79 -1.05 -21.94
C LYS A 44 33.32 0.12 -21.07
N PHE A 45 32.18 0.69 -21.44
CA PHE A 45 31.54 1.79 -20.74
C PHE A 45 30.08 1.44 -20.50
N GLN A 46 29.47 2.03 -19.49
CA GLN A 46 28.01 1.88 -19.26
C GLN A 46 27.23 2.67 -20.32
N PHE A 47 26.26 2.02 -20.92
CA PHE A 47 25.38 2.63 -21.91
C PHE A 47 23.99 2.83 -21.29
N PRO A 48 23.31 3.95 -21.53
CA PRO A 48 23.72 5.14 -22.31
C PRO A 48 24.53 6.17 -21.49
N GLU A 49 24.82 5.91 -20.22
CA GLU A 49 25.42 6.87 -19.25
C GLU A 49 26.74 7.45 -19.73
N ALA A 50 27.53 6.70 -20.46
CA ALA A 50 28.80 7.17 -20.99
C ALA A 50 28.69 8.43 -21.89
N PHE A 51 27.57 8.59 -22.58
CA PHE A 51 27.31 9.75 -23.43
C PHE A 51 26.85 11.00 -22.65
N GLY A 52 26.68 10.91 -21.35
CA GLY A 52 26.43 12.05 -20.46
C GLY A 52 27.70 12.85 -20.07
N GLY A 53 28.88 12.56 -20.63
CA GLY A 53 30.09 13.33 -20.32
C GLY A 53 31.42 12.63 -20.55
N HIS A 54 31.44 11.36 -20.87
CA HIS A 54 32.66 10.59 -21.14
C HIS A 54 32.88 10.32 -22.62
N LEU A 55 31.85 9.92 -23.34
CA LEU A 55 31.87 9.67 -24.78
C LEU A 55 31.07 10.71 -25.51
N THR A 56 31.55 11.10 -26.69
CA THR A 56 30.86 12.01 -27.61
C THR A 56 30.86 11.39 -29.00
N ALA A 57 29.70 11.22 -29.62
CA ALA A 57 29.59 10.78 -30.99
C ALA A 57 30.02 11.91 -31.97
N GLU A 58 30.72 11.58 -33.07
CA GLU A 58 31.10 12.59 -34.07
C GLU A 58 29.88 13.15 -34.80
N ASP A 59 28.85 12.35 -35.05
CA ASP A 59 27.60 12.81 -35.63
C ASP A 59 26.74 13.55 -34.58
N ARG A 60 26.49 14.84 -34.86
CA ARG A 60 25.70 15.71 -33.96
C ARG A 60 24.26 15.24 -33.74
N LYS A 61 23.62 14.62 -34.77
CA LYS A 61 22.24 14.12 -34.61
C LYS A 61 22.21 12.91 -33.69
N VAL A 62 23.17 12.00 -33.87
CA VAL A 62 23.33 10.83 -33.01
C VAL A 62 23.68 11.25 -31.61
N GLN A 63 24.60 12.18 -31.41
CA GLN A 63 24.97 12.71 -30.10
C GLN A 63 23.72 13.26 -29.35
N LYS A 64 22.93 14.10 -30.02
CA LYS A 64 21.71 14.66 -29.43
C LYS A 64 20.66 13.59 -29.04
N ASN A 65 20.56 12.53 -29.83
CA ASN A 65 19.66 11.42 -29.51
C ASN A 65 20.18 10.61 -28.31
N LEU A 66 21.49 10.38 -28.23
CA LEU A 66 22.11 9.68 -27.10
C LEU A 66 22.05 10.48 -25.80
N GLU A 67 22.18 11.79 -25.87
CA GLU A 67 21.98 12.67 -24.71
C GLU A 67 20.54 12.57 -24.18
N ARG A 68 19.55 12.65 -25.07
CA ARG A 68 18.13 12.46 -24.68
C ARG A 68 17.87 11.06 -24.08
N LEU A 69 18.43 10.03 -24.69
CA LEU A 69 18.30 8.66 -24.18
C LEU A 69 18.91 8.55 -22.78
N ASN A 70 20.09 9.16 -22.58
CA ASN A 70 20.74 9.20 -21.27
C ASN A 70 19.91 9.96 -20.24
N GLU A 71 19.33 11.11 -20.59
CA GLU A 71 18.43 11.87 -19.69
C GLU A 71 17.24 11.03 -19.24
N VAL A 72 16.55 10.37 -20.19
CA VAL A 72 15.41 9.49 -19.87
C VAL A 72 15.84 8.33 -18.98
N TYR A 73 16.96 7.71 -19.26
CA TYR A 73 17.52 6.61 -18.49
C TYR A 73 17.88 7.06 -17.06
N CYS A 74 18.57 8.17 -16.89
CA CYS A 74 18.93 8.73 -15.60
C CYS A 74 17.69 9.08 -14.78
N MET A 75 16.69 9.75 -15.39
CA MET A 75 15.42 10.03 -14.71
C MET A 75 14.68 8.76 -14.29
N GLY A 76 14.70 7.73 -15.13
CA GLY A 76 14.12 6.42 -14.79
C GLY A 76 14.79 5.79 -13.57
N ARG A 77 16.12 5.79 -13.53
CA ARG A 77 16.91 5.27 -12.40
C ARG A 77 16.69 6.05 -11.10
N GLU A 78 16.62 7.37 -11.18
CA GLU A 78 16.34 8.22 -10.02
C GLU A 78 14.96 7.91 -9.45
N ARG A 79 13.93 7.86 -10.30
CA ARG A 79 12.58 7.46 -9.87
C ARG A 79 12.53 6.06 -9.24
N GLN A 80 13.29 5.12 -9.80
CA GLN A 80 13.38 3.77 -9.24
C GLN A 80 14.04 3.79 -7.85
N LYS A 81 15.18 4.49 -7.69
CA LYS A 81 15.85 4.67 -6.40
C LYS A 81 14.95 5.33 -5.36
N GLU A 82 14.21 6.38 -5.74
CA GLU A 82 13.26 7.02 -4.83
C GLU A 82 12.14 6.07 -4.39
N ARG A 83 11.59 5.28 -5.32
CA ARG A 83 10.58 4.27 -4.99
C ARG A 83 11.11 3.22 -4.01
N GLU A 84 12.33 2.72 -4.25
CA GLU A 84 12.99 1.75 -3.38
C GLU A 84 13.28 2.34 -1.99
N GLN A 85 13.76 3.58 -1.93
CA GLN A 85 14.00 4.29 -0.66
C GLN A 85 12.69 4.51 0.11
N LYS A 86 11.62 4.96 -0.56
CA LYS A 86 10.29 5.13 0.05
C LYS A 86 9.73 3.81 0.56
N ALA A 87 9.84 2.73 -0.22
CA ALA A 87 9.40 1.40 0.17
C ALA A 87 10.22 0.85 1.35
N HIS A 88 11.53 1.09 1.38
CA HIS A 88 12.40 0.71 2.50
C HIS A 88 12.04 1.49 3.77
N ALA A 89 11.90 2.81 3.68
CA ALA A 89 11.52 3.66 4.81
C ALA A 89 10.15 3.25 5.38
N HIS A 90 9.18 2.98 4.51
CA HIS A 90 7.86 2.49 4.90
C HIS A 90 7.95 1.15 5.66
N ARG A 91 8.68 0.17 5.12
CA ARG A 91 8.89 -1.14 5.79
C ARG A 91 9.57 -0.98 7.14
N SER A 92 10.60 -0.13 7.23
CA SER A 92 11.31 0.17 8.49
C SER A 92 10.38 0.80 9.51
N ARG A 93 9.53 1.74 9.11
CA ARG A 93 8.52 2.37 9.97
C ARG A 93 7.49 1.34 10.49
N LEU A 94 6.98 0.46 9.63
CA LEU A 94 6.08 -0.62 10.04
C LEU A 94 6.74 -1.59 11.02
N TYR A 95 8.00 -1.94 10.80
CA TYR A 95 8.74 -2.84 11.69
C TYR A 95 8.96 -2.22 13.08
N ALA A 96 9.32 -0.93 13.13
CA ALA A 96 9.55 -0.20 14.37
C ALA A 96 8.24 0.18 15.10
N MET A 97 7.09 0.05 14.45
CA MET A 97 5.80 0.46 15.02
C MET A 97 5.49 -0.35 16.29
N LYS A 98 5.17 0.37 17.38
CA LYS A 98 4.63 -0.24 18.59
C LYS A 98 3.14 -0.54 18.40
N ILE A 99 2.75 -1.79 18.52
CA ILE A 99 1.35 -2.19 18.41
C ILE A 99 0.57 -1.69 19.64
N ARG A 100 -0.48 -0.93 19.40
CA ARG A 100 -1.36 -0.39 20.45
C ARG A 100 -2.45 -1.42 20.76
N ARG A 101 -2.65 -1.72 22.04
CA ARG A 101 -3.65 -2.71 22.49
C ARG A 101 -5.08 -2.40 21.99
N LYS A 102 -5.46 -1.12 21.89
CA LYS A 102 -6.79 -0.66 21.45
C LYS A 102 -6.76 -0.09 20.03
N SER A 103 -6.04 -0.71 19.11
CA SER A 103 -5.93 -0.26 17.72
C SER A 103 -7.00 -0.85 16.79
N GLN A 104 -7.90 -1.67 17.31
CA GLN A 104 -8.98 -2.24 16.52
C GLN A 104 -10.26 -1.42 16.69
N ALA A 105 -11.12 -1.43 15.68
CA ALA A 105 -12.36 -0.67 15.73
C ALA A 105 -13.57 -1.47 15.24
N ALA A 106 -14.75 -1.03 15.68
CA ALA A 106 -16.01 -1.34 15.04
C ALA A 106 -16.59 -0.06 14.43
N TYR A 107 -17.07 -0.15 13.21
CA TYR A 107 -17.70 0.91 12.46
C TYR A 107 -19.21 0.70 12.40
N ARG A 108 -19.96 1.79 12.57
CA ARG A 108 -21.39 1.82 12.44
C ARG A 108 -21.78 2.10 11.00
N CYS A 109 -22.16 1.08 10.25
CA CYS A 109 -22.84 1.26 8.96
C CYS A 109 -24.26 1.76 9.24
N THR A 110 -24.61 2.93 8.71
CA THR A 110 -25.95 3.52 8.86
C THR A 110 -26.81 3.25 7.63
N GLU A 111 -26.41 3.81 6.49
CA GLU A 111 -27.11 3.68 5.21
C GLU A 111 -26.33 2.87 4.19
N GLU A 112 -25.05 2.59 4.49
CA GLU A 112 -24.11 1.91 3.61
C GLU A 112 -24.06 0.42 3.92
N ASN A 113 -24.08 -0.38 2.85
CA ASN A 113 -23.81 -1.81 2.99
C ASN A 113 -22.29 -2.11 2.87
N PRO A 114 -21.82 -3.27 3.33
CA PRO A 114 -20.41 -3.65 3.21
C PRO A 114 -19.87 -3.68 1.79
N GLU A 115 -20.69 -4.02 0.78
CA GLU A 115 -20.30 -4.06 -0.61
C GLU A 115 -19.95 -2.67 -1.15
N GLU A 116 -20.67 -1.63 -0.75
CA GLU A 116 -20.37 -0.25 -1.14
C GLU A 116 -19.06 0.22 -0.53
N ILE A 117 -18.83 -0.08 0.75
CA ILE A 117 -17.57 0.20 1.43
C ILE A 117 -16.41 -0.52 0.70
N TRP A 118 -16.61 -1.80 0.35
CA TRP A 118 -15.63 -2.55 -0.42
C TRP A 118 -15.33 -1.92 -1.78
N ARG A 119 -16.35 -1.47 -2.49
CA ARG A 119 -16.22 -0.87 -3.83
C ARG A 119 -15.44 0.43 -3.79
N ARG A 120 -15.72 1.30 -2.82
CA ARG A 120 -15.05 2.60 -2.69
C ARG A 120 -13.68 2.53 -1.99
N ARG A 121 -13.35 1.42 -1.30
CA ARG A 121 -12.06 1.19 -0.64
C ARG A 121 -11.72 2.15 0.49
N TYR A 122 -12.67 2.80 1.09
CA TYR A 122 -12.47 3.60 2.30
C TYR A 122 -13.73 3.64 3.17
N ILE A 123 -13.50 3.98 4.44
CA ILE A 123 -14.56 4.26 5.42
C ILE A 123 -14.45 5.73 5.81
N GLU A 124 -15.57 6.44 5.86
CA GLU A 124 -15.61 7.82 6.32
C GLU A 124 -15.61 7.91 7.85
N THR A 125 -14.76 8.80 8.39
CA THR A 125 -14.64 8.97 9.84
C THR A 125 -15.77 9.82 10.44
N GLY A 126 -16.58 10.47 9.60
CA GLY A 126 -17.55 11.48 10.00
C GLY A 126 -16.87 12.76 10.49
N TYR A 127 -17.69 13.69 10.98
CA TYR A 127 -17.26 15.03 11.38
C TYR A 127 -17.50 15.27 12.87
N TYR A 128 -16.75 16.22 13.46
CA TYR A 128 -17.05 16.72 14.78
C TYR A 128 -18.31 17.59 14.73
N VAL A 129 -19.30 17.26 15.54
CA VAL A 129 -20.60 17.97 15.56
C VAL A 129 -20.62 19.16 16.52
N SER A 130 -19.64 19.27 17.42
CA SER A 130 -19.55 20.33 18.44
C SER A 130 -18.09 20.57 18.87
N GLY A 131 -17.88 21.64 19.63
CA GLY A 131 -16.56 22.03 20.15
C GLY A 131 -15.69 22.79 19.14
N PRO A 132 -14.42 23.08 19.49
CA PRO A 132 -13.51 23.89 18.66
C PRO A 132 -13.24 23.31 17.28
N ARG A 133 -13.40 22.01 17.13
CA ARG A 133 -13.17 21.28 15.86
C ARG A 133 -14.46 20.99 15.08
N LYS A 134 -15.57 21.66 15.39
CA LYS A 134 -16.84 21.46 14.68
C LYS A 134 -16.66 21.62 13.17
N GLY A 135 -17.14 20.63 12.42
CA GLY A 135 -17.06 20.61 10.94
C GLY A 135 -15.76 20.03 10.40
N GLU A 136 -14.76 19.73 11.24
CA GLU A 136 -13.56 19.02 10.81
C GLU A 136 -13.80 17.50 10.78
N PRO A 137 -13.14 16.77 9.87
CA PRO A 137 -13.15 15.31 9.88
C PRO A 137 -12.63 14.76 11.22
N ARG A 138 -13.24 13.69 11.70
CA ARG A 138 -12.74 13.00 12.90
C ARG A 138 -11.46 12.26 12.57
N VAL A 139 -10.43 12.46 13.40
CA VAL A 139 -9.15 11.76 13.27
C VAL A 139 -9.22 10.41 13.98
N PRO A 140 -9.08 9.29 13.28
CA PRO A 140 -9.12 7.95 13.87
C PRO A 140 -7.77 7.58 14.50
N SER A 141 -7.27 8.38 15.41
CA SER A 141 -5.89 8.36 15.94
C SER A 141 -5.49 7.03 16.60
N MET A 142 -6.44 6.21 17.02
CA MET A 142 -6.15 4.89 17.59
C MET A 142 -5.84 3.84 16.54
N LEU A 143 -6.32 4.01 15.30
CA LEU A 143 -6.03 3.08 14.21
C LEU A 143 -4.58 3.18 13.77
N GLN A 144 -4.02 2.03 13.47
CA GLN A 144 -2.66 1.85 12.96
C GLN A 144 -2.71 1.10 11.62
N PRO A 145 -1.64 1.10 10.85
CA PRO A 145 -1.53 0.19 9.71
C PRO A 145 -1.95 -1.23 10.08
N ASN A 146 -2.75 -1.86 9.24
CA ASN A 146 -3.28 -3.21 9.45
C ASN A 146 -4.23 -3.38 10.67
N SER A 147 -4.81 -2.31 11.20
CA SER A 147 -5.91 -2.41 12.15
C SER A 147 -7.13 -3.04 11.48
N ALA A 148 -7.77 -4.01 12.13
CA ALA A 148 -9.03 -4.57 11.65
C ALA A 148 -10.22 -3.74 12.13
N ILE A 149 -11.24 -3.62 11.29
CA ILE A 149 -12.43 -2.80 11.51
C ILE A 149 -13.65 -3.67 11.24
N LEU A 150 -14.44 -3.96 12.27
CA LEU A 150 -15.73 -4.63 12.12
C LEU A 150 -16.73 -3.68 11.44
N LEU A 151 -17.44 -4.16 10.47
CA LEU A 151 -18.56 -3.48 9.85
C LEU A 151 -19.83 -3.96 10.53
N THR A 152 -20.58 -3.04 11.14
CA THR A 152 -21.72 -3.41 11.98
C THR A 152 -22.96 -2.59 11.65
N ALA A 153 -24.13 -3.22 11.70
CA ALA A 153 -25.42 -2.54 11.63
C ALA A 153 -26.37 -3.06 12.71
N ALA A 154 -27.31 -2.21 13.11
CA ALA A 154 -28.48 -2.60 13.89
C ALA A 154 -29.69 -2.54 12.96
N THR A 155 -30.62 -3.45 13.14
CA THR A 155 -31.92 -3.44 12.47
C THR A 155 -32.85 -2.39 13.09
N GLU A 156 -33.72 -2.80 13.99
CA GLU A 156 -34.64 -1.90 14.69
C GLU A 156 -34.11 -1.47 16.06
N GLN A 157 -33.49 -2.41 16.77
CA GLN A 157 -32.96 -2.18 18.12
C GLN A 157 -31.44 -2.25 18.15
N GLU A 158 -30.85 -1.32 18.89
CA GLU A 158 -29.37 -1.28 19.05
C GLU A 158 -28.80 -2.55 19.72
N SER A 159 -29.58 -3.21 20.55
CA SER A 159 -29.25 -4.50 21.17
C SER A 159 -29.07 -5.64 20.18
N GLU A 160 -29.71 -5.55 19.01
CA GLU A 160 -29.67 -6.55 17.95
C GLU A 160 -28.55 -6.28 16.90
N ARG A 161 -27.64 -5.37 17.23
CA ARG A 161 -26.53 -5.06 16.33
C ARG A 161 -25.72 -6.29 15.95
N LYS A 162 -25.48 -6.44 14.67
CA LYS A 162 -24.74 -7.56 14.08
C LYS A 162 -23.42 -7.09 13.43
N ILE A 163 -22.49 -8.02 13.35
CA ILE A 163 -21.26 -7.90 12.56
C ILE A 163 -21.56 -8.42 11.16
N LEU A 164 -21.50 -7.54 10.17
CA LEU A 164 -21.78 -7.85 8.76
C LEU A 164 -20.51 -8.22 7.99
N GLY A 165 -19.36 -7.84 8.52
CA GLY A 165 -18.08 -8.08 7.87
C GLY A 165 -16.92 -7.51 8.64
N VAL A 166 -15.74 -7.68 8.09
CA VAL A 166 -14.51 -7.11 8.64
C VAL A 166 -13.61 -6.61 7.52
N ALA A 167 -13.13 -5.39 7.67
CA ALA A 167 -12.15 -4.75 6.79
C ALA A 167 -10.83 -4.59 7.53
N MET A 168 -9.74 -4.44 6.78
CA MET A 168 -8.43 -4.10 7.35
C MET A 168 -8.00 -2.73 6.82
N ALA A 169 -7.49 -1.88 7.69
CA ALA A 169 -6.86 -0.64 7.27
C ALA A 169 -5.61 -0.94 6.42
N ASP A 170 -5.39 -0.15 5.38
CA ASP A 170 -4.22 -0.30 4.52
C ASP A 170 -2.91 -0.20 5.30
N GLU A 171 -1.87 -0.90 4.84
CA GLU A 171 -0.58 -0.91 5.52
C GLU A 171 0.13 0.46 5.50
N SER A 172 -0.26 1.35 4.61
CA SER A 172 0.20 2.74 4.55
C SER A 172 -0.65 3.71 5.38
N PHE A 173 -1.77 3.25 5.94
CA PHE A 173 -2.71 4.10 6.67
C PHE A 173 -2.27 4.32 8.13
N TRP A 174 -2.01 5.56 8.49
CA TRP A 174 -1.71 6.00 9.85
C TRP A 174 -2.85 6.88 10.37
N GLY A 175 -3.59 6.37 11.34
CA GLY A 175 -4.78 7.06 11.83
C GLY A 175 -4.52 8.46 12.38
N GLU A 176 -3.35 8.71 12.97
CA GLU A 176 -2.93 10.03 13.47
C GLU A 176 -2.67 11.04 12.34
N GLU A 177 -2.33 10.56 11.14
CA GLU A 177 -2.02 11.38 9.97
C GLU A 177 -3.25 11.57 9.03
N CYS A 178 -4.38 10.95 9.40
CA CYS A 178 -5.61 11.03 8.60
C CYS A 178 -6.23 12.43 8.71
N SER A 179 -6.06 13.24 7.69
CA SER A 179 -6.58 14.60 7.61
C SER A 179 -7.82 14.74 6.70
N ASP A 180 -8.01 13.77 5.80
CA ASP A 180 -9.10 13.77 4.81
C ASP A 180 -10.38 13.08 5.31
N GLY A 181 -10.35 12.53 6.53
CA GLY A 181 -11.48 11.80 7.11
C GLY A 181 -11.79 10.46 6.45
N ARG A 182 -10.81 9.87 5.74
CA ARG A 182 -10.98 8.60 5.02
C ARG A 182 -10.01 7.54 5.48
N ILE A 183 -10.51 6.47 6.07
CA ILE A 183 -9.73 5.28 6.41
C ILE A 183 -9.61 4.43 5.16
N ARG A 184 -8.43 4.42 4.53
CA ARG A 184 -8.14 3.58 3.37
C ARG A 184 -8.09 2.12 3.79
N LEU A 185 -8.70 1.25 2.99
CA LEU A 185 -8.82 -0.17 3.26
C LEU A 185 -7.84 -0.97 2.39
N HIS A 186 -7.33 -2.04 2.99
CA HIS A 186 -6.43 -2.97 2.33
C HIS A 186 -7.13 -3.70 1.18
N GLU A 187 -6.51 -3.79 0.01
CA GLU A 187 -7.11 -4.36 -1.21
C GLU A 187 -7.52 -5.83 -1.09
N ARG A 188 -6.83 -6.62 -0.26
CA ARG A 188 -7.01 -8.08 -0.16
C ARG A 188 -7.73 -8.55 1.10
N TYR A 189 -7.75 -7.71 2.14
CA TYR A 189 -8.24 -8.12 3.46
C TYR A 189 -9.54 -7.41 3.79
N PHE A 190 -10.60 -7.95 3.23
CA PHE A 190 -11.97 -7.53 3.42
C PHE A 190 -12.88 -8.77 3.34
N LEU A 191 -13.69 -8.99 4.34
CA LEU A 191 -14.62 -10.11 4.44
C LEU A 191 -16.04 -9.58 4.61
N ILE A 192 -16.96 -10.04 3.78
CA ILE A 192 -18.40 -9.84 3.96
C ILE A 192 -18.96 -11.18 4.46
N LEU A 193 -19.66 -11.15 5.58
CA LEU A 193 -20.30 -12.32 6.13
C LEU A 193 -21.62 -12.56 5.41
N PRO A 194 -21.95 -13.81 5.04
CA PRO A 194 -23.29 -14.14 4.57
C PRO A 194 -24.32 -13.83 5.63
N GLU A 195 -25.50 -13.37 5.25
CA GLU A 195 -26.59 -12.94 6.15
C GLU A 195 -26.90 -13.97 7.25
N LYS A 196 -26.85 -15.28 6.94
CA LYS A 196 -27.05 -16.37 7.90
C LYS A 196 -25.86 -16.65 8.82
N LYS A 197 -24.73 -15.97 8.60
CA LYS A 197 -23.47 -16.14 9.36
C LYS A 197 -23.02 -14.83 10.04
N GLU A 198 -23.88 -13.83 10.06
CA GLU A 198 -23.68 -12.61 10.82
C GLU A 198 -23.60 -12.92 12.32
N LEU A 199 -22.64 -12.28 13.00
CA LEU A 199 -22.42 -12.51 14.42
C LEU A 199 -23.05 -11.39 15.26
N PRO A 200 -23.64 -11.71 16.42
CA PRO A 200 -24.15 -10.70 17.34
C PRO A 200 -22.99 -9.84 17.86
N PHE A 201 -23.10 -8.52 17.73
CA PHE A 201 -22.03 -7.60 18.10
C PHE A 201 -21.78 -7.54 19.59
N TRP A 202 -22.86 -7.33 20.39
CA TRP A 202 -22.74 -7.04 21.80
C TRP A 202 -22.29 -8.22 22.66
N GLU A 203 -22.50 -9.43 22.22
CA GLU A 203 -22.04 -10.65 22.91
C GLU A 203 -20.51 -10.75 22.96
N ASN A 204 -19.84 -10.11 22.01
CA ASN A 204 -18.38 -10.09 21.91
C ASN A 204 -17.72 -8.99 22.75
N PHE A 205 -18.51 -8.10 23.33
CA PHE A 205 -18.00 -7.00 24.17
C PHE A 205 -18.57 -7.21 25.58
N GLU A 206 -17.70 -7.30 26.58
CA GLU A 206 -18.10 -7.31 27.98
C GLU A 206 -18.93 -6.04 28.24
N SER A 207 -20.23 -6.19 28.24
CA SER A 207 -21.17 -5.18 28.69
C SER A 207 -21.16 -5.23 30.19
N GLY A 208 -20.55 -4.23 30.85
CA GLY A 208 -20.90 -3.93 32.22
C GLY A 208 -22.41 -3.73 32.31
N THR A 209 -22.94 -3.41 33.49
CA THR A 209 -24.38 -3.21 33.79
C THR A 209 -25.08 -2.13 32.94
N ALA A 210 -24.37 -1.47 32.01
CA ALA A 210 -24.93 -0.43 31.13
C ALA A 210 -25.61 -1.07 29.91
N PRO A 211 -26.77 -0.56 29.47
CA PRO A 211 -27.46 -1.07 28.29
C PRO A 211 -26.58 -0.89 27.03
N ALA A 212 -26.74 -1.84 26.11
CA ALA A 212 -26.07 -1.82 24.82
C ALA A 212 -26.40 -0.51 24.06
N ALA A 213 -25.45 0.37 23.91
CA ALA A 213 -25.64 1.65 23.25
C ALA A 213 -24.45 2.06 22.40
N TRP A 214 -24.73 2.45 21.18
CA TRP A 214 -23.70 2.90 20.24
C TRP A 214 -23.49 4.43 20.31
N ARG A 215 -23.75 5.17 21.10
CA ARG A 215 -23.52 6.63 21.17
C ARG A 215 -23.29 7.31 19.78
N SER A 216 -22.98 8.59 19.75
CA SER A 216 -22.88 9.40 18.51
C SER A 216 -21.62 9.20 17.67
N ALA A 217 -20.57 8.57 18.19
CA ALA A 217 -19.34 8.39 17.44
C ALA A 217 -19.46 7.26 16.41
N PRO A 218 -18.97 7.40 15.18
CA PRO A 218 -19.06 6.37 14.14
C PRO A 218 -18.21 5.13 14.45
N PHE A 219 -17.23 5.26 15.36
CA PHE A 219 -16.31 4.19 15.73
C PHE A 219 -16.34 3.89 17.23
N LYS A 220 -16.20 2.61 17.55
CA LYS A 220 -15.82 2.11 18.89
C LYS A 220 -14.49 1.40 18.80
N TYR A 221 -13.53 1.81 19.61
CA TYR A 221 -12.20 1.16 19.66
C TYR A 221 -12.18 0.10 20.74
N PHE A 222 -11.51 -1.01 20.46
CA PHE A 222 -11.41 -2.13 21.38
C PHE A 222 -10.07 -2.87 21.26
N GLN A 223 -9.87 -3.84 22.11
CA GLN A 223 -8.61 -4.53 22.23
C GLN A 223 -8.37 -5.54 21.10
N ILE A 224 -7.12 -5.76 20.75
CA ILE A 224 -6.69 -6.74 19.76
C ILE A 224 -7.18 -8.14 20.11
N SER A 225 -7.15 -8.53 21.41
CA SER A 225 -7.65 -9.82 21.86
C SER A 225 -9.14 -10.03 21.58
N GLY A 226 -9.95 -8.98 21.66
CA GLY A 226 -11.35 -9.02 21.27
C GLY A 226 -11.51 -9.27 19.76
N MET A 227 -10.75 -8.55 18.93
CA MET A 227 -10.76 -8.80 17.49
C MET A 227 -10.29 -10.20 17.15
N GLN A 228 -9.26 -10.70 17.82
CA GLN A 228 -8.76 -12.06 17.60
C GLN A 228 -9.84 -13.11 17.84
N ARG A 229 -10.60 -13.01 18.97
CA ARG A 229 -11.72 -13.92 19.27
C ARG A 229 -12.79 -13.87 18.19
N ILE A 230 -13.21 -12.67 17.77
CA ILE A 230 -14.23 -12.51 16.72
C ILE A 230 -13.77 -13.13 15.40
N LEU A 231 -12.52 -12.89 15.00
CA LEU A 231 -11.97 -13.49 13.78
C LEU A 231 -11.87 -15.02 13.87
N GLN A 232 -11.61 -15.58 15.04
CA GLN A 232 -11.65 -17.04 15.26
C GLN A 232 -13.07 -17.59 15.10
N GLU A 233 -14.08 -16.87 15.59
CA GLU A 233 -15.50 -17.25 15.39
C GLU A 233 -15.90 -17.18 13.91
N ILE A 234 -15.48 -16.13 13.19
CA ILE A 234 -15.68 -16.02 11.75
C ILE A 234 -15.03 -17.22 11.02
N CYS A 235 -13.81 -17.60 11.41
CA CYS A 235 -13.13 -18.76 10.79
C CYS A 235 -13.90 -20.05 11.06
N ARG A 236 -14.35 -20.29 12.29
CA ARG A 236 -15.17 -21.47 12.64
C ARG A 236 -16.49 -21.51 11.87
N GLY A 237 -17.16 -20.36 11.76
CA GLY A 237 -18.39 -20.24 10.98
C GLY A 237 -18.21 -20.45 9.46
N ALA A 238 -16.99 -20.28 8.95
CA ALA A 238 -16.66 -20.44 7.53
C ALA A 238 -16.15 -21.85 7.18
N GLU A 239 -15.91 -22.73 8.15
CA GLU A 239 -15.43 -24.09 7.92
C GLU A 239 -16.37 -24.87 6.98
N GLY A 240 -15.80 -25.56 6.00
CA GLY A 240 -16.54 -26.29 4.97
C GLY A 240 -17.26 -25.42 3.94
N THR A 241 -17.08 -24.10 3.94
CA THR A 241 -17.66 -23.17 2.97
C THR A 241 -16.62 -22.67 1.97
N GLU A 242 -17.05 -22.06 0.87
CA GLU A 242 -16.17 -21.42 -0.10
C GLU A 242 -15.32 -20.29 0.51
N LYS A 243 -15.77 -19.68 1.61
CA LYS A 243 -15.09 -18.58 2.30
C LYS A 243 -14.01 -19.03 3.28
N GLU A 244 -13.87 -20.33 3.54
CA GLU A 244 -12.90 -20.85 4.53
C GLU A 244 -11.46 -20.40 4.27
N LYS A 245 -10.99 -20.52 3.03
CA LYS A 245 -9.62 -20.11 2.67
C LYS A 245 -9.40 -18.61 2.84
N GLU A 246 -10.40 -17.81 2.51
CA GLU A 246 -10.32 -16.35 2.60
C GLU A 246 -10.31 -15.89 4.07
N THR A 247 -11.18 -16.44 4.92
CA THR A 247 -11.23 -16.12 6.34
C THR A 247 -9.96 -16.54 7.07
N LYS A 248 -9.45 -17.75 6.82
CA LYS A 248 -8.18 -18.23 7.39
C LYS A 248 -7.00 -17.36 6.99
N ARG A 249 -6.94 -16.92 5.72
CA ARG A 249 -5.91 -16.00 5.23
C ARG A 249 -5.98 -14.64 5.91
N PHE A 250 -7.19 -14.08 6.08
CA PHE A 250 -7.40 -12.83 6.81
C PHE A 250 -6.92 -12.95 8.26
N TYR A 251 -7.37 -13.99 8.97
CA TYR A 251 -6.99 -14.24 10.35
C TYR A 251 -5.47 -14.39 10.52
N HIS A 252 -4.85 -15.21 9.67
CA HIS A 252 -3.39 -15.40 9.71
C HIS A 252 -2.65 -14.07 9.52
N TYR A 253 -3.03 -13.29 8.53
CA TYR A 253 -2.42 -11.98 8.27
C TYR A 253 -2.61 -11.04 9.46
N PHE A 254 -3.81 -10.98 10.03
CA PHE A 254 -4.10 -10.21 11.23
C PHE A 254 -3.17 -10.58 12.39
N CYS A 255 -3.01 -11.87 12.67
CA CYS A 255 -2.13 -12.35 13.74
C CYS A 255 -0.66 -11.95 13.49
N VAL A 256 -0.16 -12.17 12.30
CA VAL A 256 1.23 -11.80 11.93
C VAL A 256 1.47 -10.30 12.11
N ARG A 257 0.56 -9.46 11.60
CA ARG A 257 0.72 -8.00 11.65
C ARG A 257 0.56 -7.42 13.06
N ASN A 258 -0.26 -8.04 13.88
CA ASN A 258 -0.45 -7.63 15.27
C ASN A 258 0.46 -8.38 16.26
N ARG A 259 1.43 -9.18 15.77
CA ARG A 259 2.41 -9.94 16.58
C ARG A 259 1.74 -10.82 17.64
N LEU A 260 0.68 -11.50 17.24
CA LEU A 260 -0.01 -12.47 18.06
C LEU A 260 0.58 -13.86 17.79
N ALA A 261 0.93 -14.58 18.86
CA ALA A 261 1.43 -15.94 18.78
C ALA A 261 0.30 -16.93 18.44
#